data_9f9c527358499ef2f3e75418b3442d34
#
_entry.id   9f9c527358499ef2f3e75418b3442d34
#
_cell.length_a   1.000
_cell.length_b   1.000
_cell.length_c   1.000
_cell.angle_alpha   90.00
_cell.angle_beta   90.00
_cell.angle_gamma   90.00
#
_symmetry.space_group_name_H-M   'P 1'
#
loop_
_entity.id
_entity.type
_entity.pdbx_description
1 polymer ?
#
loop_
_entity_poly.entity_id
_entity_poly.type
_entity_poly.pdbx_seq_one_letter_code
_entity_poly.pdbx_strand_id
1 'polypeptide(L)'
;MADAATPRLYNYAFALLVLAVTALAWLLLRWRRFANRKLVVRSVHVYPLKSCGALELPGDGAAVVDWLGFVMDREWMVVDAETLEMVSQRLIPRMATIMPALLGGRSKRGGGDELELELTAPGMDAPLVLTTKHAKRSKTNRVVVKVWDDEINAVDVGDDAAYWMTTFLGREVRLVRSLAREEHCRPLPVKWVGDAGLEGKDDDPVQARFQDGYPFLLTTHSSLRELNRRLAQAGDAAVPMARFRANIVVSGDVLAAFEEDGWDTITIGEMPFKIVKPCARCVLPTTDQVTGKRDSSLQPLKMLRRFRQMREECYFGQNILPASELHDALRVGGPTLRIVPGDPVKVVKWRARPNVTIA
;
A
#
# COMPACT_ATOMS: atom_id res chain seq x y z
N MET A 1 76.64 0.09 -12.54
CA MET A 1 75.40 0.83 -12.79
C MET A 1 74.30 0.08 -12.07
N ALA A 2 74.01 0.44 -10.83
CA ALA A 2 72.93 -0.20 -10.04
C ALA A 2 71.60 0.51 -10.27
N ASP A 3 70.60 -0.30 -10.50
CA ASP A 3 69.28 -0.06 -11.06
C ASP A 3 68.46 0.94 -10.23
N ALA A 4 68.17 2.11 -10.75
CA ALA A 4 67.35 3.17 -10.15
C ALA A 4 65.82 2.88 -10.25
N ALA A 5 65.41 1.68 -10.72
CA ALA A 5 64.02 1.32 -10.97
C ALA A 5 63.33 0.68 -9.74
N THR A 6 64.09 0.09 -8.82
CA THR A 6 63.58 -0.63 -7.65
C THR A 6 62.80 0.22 -6.64
N PRO A 7 63.17 1.45 -6.30
CA PRO A 7 62.44 2.24 -5.31
C PRO A 7 61.06 2.71 -5.81
N ARG A 8 60.88 2.90 -7.09
CA ARG A 8 59.56 3.31 -7.66
C ARG A 8 58.52 2.18 -7.63
N LEU A 9 58.94 0.96 -7.88
CA LEU A 9 58.05 -0.22 -7.83
C LEU A 9 57.56 -0.51 -6.40
N TYR A 10 58.42 -0.36 -5.38
CA TYR A 10 58.02 -0.49 -3.98
C TYR A 10 57.01 0.58 -3.56
N ASN A 11 57.19 1.82 -4.00
CA ASN A 11 56.25 2.90 -3.70
C ASN A 11 54.86 2.67 -4.35
N TYR A 12 54.80 2.16 -5.59
CA TYR A 12 53.54 1.79 -6.23
C TYR A 12 52.87 0.60 -5.55
N ALA A 13 53.61 -0.43 -5.17
CA ALA A 13 53.08 -1.60 -4.46
C ALA A 13 52.53 -1.20 -3.08
N PHE A 14 53.24 -0.34 -2.35
CA PHE A 14 52.77 0.21 -1.08
C PHE A 14 51.50 1.06 -1.22
N ALA A 15 51.46 1.95 -2.21
CA ALA A 15 50.25 2.76 -2.50
C ALA A 15 49.01 1.89 -2.87
N LEU A 16 49.19 0.87 -3.69
CA LEU A 16 48.15 -0.11 -4.01
C LEU A 16 47.64 -0.87 -2.81
N LEU A 17 48.58 -1.29 -1.92
CA LEU A 17 48.20 -1.98 -0.68
C LEU A 17 47.38 -1.08 0.25
N VAL A 18 47.78 0.19 0.42
CA VAL A 18 47.05 1.16 1.23
C VAL A 18 45.64 1.40 0.65
N LEU A 19 45.51 1.54 -0.67
CA LEU A 19 44.23 1.68 -1.34
C LEU A 19 43.35 0.43 -1.16
N ALA A 20 43.92 -0.75 -1.27
CA ALA A 20 43.17 -2.01 -1.06
C ALA A 20 42.72 -2.17 0.39
N VAL A 21 43.55 -1.85 1.37
CA VAL A 21 43.20 -1.90 2.81
C VAL A 21 42.13 -0.86 3.15
N THR A 22 42.26 0.35 2.64
CA THR A 22 41.22 1.40 2.85
C THR A 22 39.90 1.05 2.19
N ALA A 23 39.91 0.50 0.97
CA ALA A 23 38.72 0.01 0.29
C ALA A 23 38.05 -1.14 1.07
N LEU A 24 38.85 -2.10 1.55
CA LEU A 24 38.36 -3.22 2.36
C LEU A 24 37.75 -2.72 3.68
N ALA A 25 38.44 -1.84 4.38
CA ALA A 25 37.95 -1.23 5.63
C ALA A 25 36.64 -0.46 5.38
N TRP A 26 36.55 0.30 4.29
CA TRP A 26 35.33 1.01 3.90
C TRP A 26 34.19 0.02 3.57
N LEU A 27 34.49 -1.06 2.85
CA LEU A 27 33.51 -2.13 2.56
C LEU A 27 33.01 -2.82 3.83
N LEU A 28 33.91 -3.12 4.77
CA LEU A 28 33.58 -3.73 6.07
C LEU A 28 32.72 -2.79 6.94
N LEU A 29 33.06 -1.48 6.98
CA LEU A 29 32.27 -0.49 7.70
C LEU A 29 30.89 -0.31 7.05
N ARG A 30 30.83 -0.28 5.72
CA ARG A 30 29.59 -0.23 4.98
C ARG A 30 28.74 -1.49 5.22
N TRP A 31 29.35 -2.67 5.20
CA TRP A 31 28.69 -3.94 5.50
C TRP A 31 28.16 -3.98 6.93
N ARG A 32 28.95 -3.54 7.94
CA ARG A 32 28.50 -3.44 9.34
C ARG A 32 27.31 -2.48 9.51
N ARG A 33 27.34 -1.33 8.85
CA ARG A 33 26.20 -0.39 8.86
C ARG A 33 24.97 -1.03 8.22
N PHE A 34 25.15 -1.77 7.16
CA PHE A 34 24.07 -2.46 6.45
C PHE A 34 23.51 -3.63 7.27
N ALA A 35 24.38 -4.43 7.92
CA ALA A 35 23.98 -5.56 8.75
C ALA A 35 23.27 -5.14 10.06
N ASN A 36 23.62 -3.97 10.63
CA ASN A 36 23.07 -3.47 11.89
C ASN A 36 21.97 -2.42 11.69
N ARG A 37 21.50 -2.21 10.45
CA ARG A 37 20.45 -1.23 10.20
C ARG A 37 19.14 -1.65 10.86
N LYS A 38 18.47 -0.69 11.47
CA LYS A 38 17.13 -0.88 12.03
C LYS A 38 16.10 -0.33 11.04
N LEU A 39 15.36 -1.24 10.42
CA LEU A 39 14.17 -0.88 9.66
C LEU A 39 12.97 -1.12 10.54
N VAL A 40 12.04 -0.17 10.54
CA VAL A 40 10.82 -0.25 11.33
C VAL A 40 9.61 0.20 10.51
N VAL A 41 8.46 -0.31 10.86
CA VAL A 41 7.18 0.26 10.39
C VAL A 41 7.06 1.66 10.97
N ARG A 42 6.99 2.67 10.11
CA ARG A 42 6.81 4.07 10.50
C ARG A 42 5.35 4.40 10.77
N SER A 43 4.48 3.93 9.89
CA SER A 43 3.04 4.12 10.00
C SER A 43 2.28 3.03 9.26
N VAL A 44 1.06 2.79 9.72
CA VAL A 44 0.10 1.84 9.17
C VAL A 44 -1.17 2.60 8.79
N HIS A 45 -1.76 2.28 7.65
CA HIS A 45 -2.95 2.96 7.16
C HIS A 45 -3.97 1.96 6.61
N VAL A 46 -5.21 2.10 7.05
CA VAL A 46 -6.37 1.36 6.55
C VAL A 46 -7.29 2.33 5.83
N TYR A 47 -7.81 1.92 4.69
CA TYR A 47 -8.70 2.73 3.85
C TYR A 47 -10.02 1.97 3.68
N PRO A 48 -10.99 2.10 4.57
CA PRO A 48 -12.23 1.32 4.52
C PRO A 48 -12.99 1.47 3.22
N LEU A 49 -13.09 2.68 2.70
CA LEU A 49 -13.70 2.96 1.40
C LEU A 49 -12.64 3.08 0.30
N LYS A 50 -12.88 2.40 -0.82
CA LYS A 50 -12.09 2.63 -2.03
C LYS A 50 -12.16 4.10 -2.43
N SER A 51 -10.99 4.70 -2.69
CA SER A 51 -10.85 6.12 -3.10
C SER A 51 -11.18 7.18 -2.04
N CYS A 52 -11.43 6.83 -0.78
CA CYS A 52 -11.69 7.79 0.31
C CYS A 52 -10.50 7.92 1.26
N GLY A 53 -10.60 8.73 2.29
CA GLY A 53 -9.56 8.97 3.29
C GLY A 53 -9.12 7.72 4.04
N ALA A 54 -8.01 7.83 4.77
CA ALA A 54 -7.55 6.77 5.67
C ALA A 54 -8.32 6.83 6.98
N LEU A 55 -8.54 5.66 7.58
CA LEU A 55 -9.04 5.53 8.94
C LEU A 55 -7.96 5.97 9.93
N GLU A 56 -8.32 6.80 10.90
CA GLU A 56 -7.49 7.05 12.07
C GLU A 56 -7.54 5.82 12.98
N LEU A 57 -6.40 5.15 13.12
CA LEU A 57 -6.32 3.93 13.91
C LEU A 57 -6.22 4.29 15.41
N PRO A 58 -7.02 3.65 16.28
CA PRO A 58 -7.04 3.95 17.70
C PRO A 58 -5.78 3.47 18.42
N GLY A 59 -5.48 4.08 19.56
CA GLY A 59 -4.47 3.64 20.51
C GLY A 59 -3.05 3.63 19.93
N ASP A 60 -2.48 2.46 19.78
CA ASP A 60 -1.11 2.24 19.26
C ASP A 60 -0.98 2.33 17.73
N GLY A 61 -2.05 2.66 17.04
CA GLY A 61 -2.08 2.74 15.57
C GLY A 61 -1.97 1.37 14.87
N ALA A 62 -2.35 0.31 15.56
CA ALA A 62 -2.27 -1.04 15.04
C ALA A 62 -3.39 -1.37 14.06
N ALA A 63 -3.07 -2.12 13.02
CA ALA A 63 -4.04 -2.72 12.12
C ALA A 63 -3.97 -4.25 12.17
N VAL A 64 -5.14 -4.88 12.21
CA VAL A 64 -5.26 -6.36 12.19
C VAL A 64 -5.03 -6.87 10.79
N VAL A 65 -4.14 -7.85 10.67
CA VAL A 65 -3.81 -8.52 9.41
C VAL A 65 -4.81 -9.63 9.13
N ASP A 66 -5.28 -9.68 7.91
CA ASP A 66 -6.17 -10.67 7.36
C ASP A 66 -5.55 -11.21 6.05
N TRP A 67 -6.00 -12.37 5.58
CA TRP A 67 -5.56 -12.94 4.30
C TRP A 67 -5.95 -12.08 3.09
N LEU A 68 -6.95 -11.18 3.23
CA LEU A 68 -7.40 -10.21 2.22
C LEU A 68 -6.76 -8.81 2.38
N GLY A 69 -5.81 -8.63 3.28
CA GLY A 69 -5.22 -7.33 3.62
C GLY A 69 -5.43 -6.94 5.08
N PHE A 70 -5.47 -5.66 5.41
CA PHE A 70 -5.94 -5.25 6.71
C PHE A 70 -7.46 -5.42 6.83
N VAL A 71 -7.92 -5.78 8.03
CA VAL A 71 -9.36 -5.80 8.32
C VAL A 71 -9.96 -4.45 7.99
N MET A 72 -11.10 -4.45 7.33
CA MET A 72 -11.83 -3.30 6.75
C MET A 72 -11.13 -2.61 5.56
N ASP A 73 -9.90 -2.92 5.19
CA ASP A 73 -9.24 -2.23 4.08
C ASP A 73 -9.97 -2.48 2.76
N ARG A 74 -10.46 -1.41 2.12
CA ARG A 74 -11.27 -1.40 0.88
C ARG A 74 -12.45 -2.38 0.93
N GLU A 75 -13.13 -2.44 2.06
CA GLU A 75 -14.32 -3.27 2.27
C GLU A 75 -15.56 -2.66 1.60
N TRP A 76 -15.58 -1.33 1.45
CA TRP A 76 -16.65 -0.60 0.78
C TRP A 76 -16.17 0.09 -0.49
N MET A 77 -17.09 0.27 -1.44
CA MET A 77 -16.84 0.92 -2.71
C MET A 77 -18.09 1.68 -3.17
N VAL A 78 -17.89 2.83 -3.78
CA VAL A 78 -18.94 3.58 -4.48
C VAL A 78 -19.02 3.08 -5.92
N VAL A 79 -20.23 2.85 -6.39
CA VAL A 79 -20.53 2.47 -7.77
C VAL A 79 -21.53 3.45 -8.37
N ASP A 80 -21.51 3.58 -9.67
CA ASP A 80 -22.54 4.30 -10.42
C ASP A 80 -23.90 3.61 -10.23
N ALA A 81 -24.97 4.36 -10.06
CA ALA A 81 -26.27 3.80 -9.72
C ALA A 81 -26.92 3.00 -10.87
N GLU A 82 -26.60 3.33 -12.11
CA GLU A 82 -27.15 2.69 -13.31
C GLU A 82 -26.26 1.54 -13.81
N THR A 83 -24.95 1.81 -13.98
CA THR A 83 -24.02 0.85 -14.60
C THR A 83 -23.39 -0.12 -13.62
N LEU A 84 -23.45 0.14 -12.31
CA LEU A 84 -22.80 -0.58 -11.24
C LEU A 84 -21.26 -0.68 -11.39
N GLU A 85 -20.67 0.17 -12.22
CA GLU A 85 -19.23 0.32 -12.37
C GLU A 85 -18.63 1.15 -11.23
N MET A 86 -17.40 0.82 -10.82
CA MET A 86 -16.74 1.52 -9.72
C MET A 86 -16.55 3.01 -10.00
N VAL A 87 -16.88 3.86 -9.02
CA VAL A 87 -16.54 5.28 -9.00
C VAL A 87 -15.29 5.50 -8.14
N SER A 88 -14.35 6.30 -8.63
CA SER A 88 -13.06 6.50 -7.95
C SER A 88 -12.59 7.96 -7.96
N GLN A 89 -11.57 8.30 -7.17
CA GLN A 89 -10.89 9.61 -7.19
C GLN A 89 -10.36 10.02 -8.58
N ARG A 90 -10.19 9.07 -9.50
CA ARG A 90 -9.80 9.38 -10.88
C ARG A 90 -10.89 10.16 -11.59
N LEU A 91 -12.14 9.84 -11.29
CA LEU A 91 -13.31 10.52 -11.85
C LEU A 91 -13.74 11.70 -10.96
N ILE A 92 -13.88 11.47 -9.65
CA ILE A 92 -14.39 12.45 -8.68
C ILE A 92 -13.32 12.66 -7.58
N PRO A 93 -12.35 13.58 -7.76
CA PRO A 93 -11.24 13.76 -6.83
C PRO A 93 -11.65 14.08 -5.39
N ARG A 94 -12.80 14.77 -5.21
CA ARG A 94 -13.34 15.12 -3.88
C ARG A 94 -13.67 13.90 -3.00
N MET A 95 -13.76 12.67 -3.55
CA MET A 95 -13.89 11.46 -2.75
C MET A 95 -12.75 11.33 -1.71
N ALA A 96 -11.58 11.90 -1.99
CA ALA A 96 -10.45 11.93 -1.06
C ALA A 96 -10.80 12.54 0.30
N THR A 97 -11.77 13.45 0.35
CA THR A 97 -12.17 14.18 1.55
C THR A 97 -13.26 13.50 2.37
N ILE A 98 -13.75 12.34 1.95
CA ILE A 98 -14.61 11.49 2.78
C ILE A 98 -13.71 10.81 3.80
N MET A 99 -13.90 11.14 5.10
CA MET A 99 -13.04 10.68 6.19
C MET A 99 -13.77 9.63 7.02
N PRO A 100 -13.23 8.41 7.12
CA PRO A 100 -13.78 7.37 7.98
C PRO A 100 -13.21 7.51 9.41
N ALA A 101 -14.06 7.25 10.40
CA ALA A 101 -13.68 7.11 11.80
C ALA A 101 -14.38 5.90 12.43
N LEU A 102 -13.73 5.23 13.39
CA LEU A 102 -14.39 4.19 14.16
C LEU A 102 -15.24 4.84 15.26
N LEU A 103 -16.51 4.50 15.30
CA LEU A 103 -17.35 4.84 16.46
C LEU A 103 -16.94 3.94 17.63
N GLY A 104 -16.39 4.57 18.67
CA GLY A 104 -15.97 3.88 19.88
C GLY A 104 -17.15 3.26 20.62
N GLY A 105 -17.26 1.95 20.58
CA GLY A 105 -18.26 1.22 21.34
C GLY A 105 -18.20 -0.27 21.04
N ARG A 106 -17.55 -1.05 21.92
CA ARG A 106 -17.90 -2.46 22.03
C ARG A 106 -19.40 -2.51 22.29
N SER A 107 -20.19 -2.88 21.30
CA SER A 107 -21.61 -3.16 21.51
C SER A 107 -21.73 -4.26 22.58
N LYS A 108 -22.15 -3.87 23.79
CA LYS A 108 -22.37 -4.78 24.92
C LYS A 108 -23.58 -5.70 24.73
N ARG A 109 -24.22 -5.73 23.56
CA ARG A 109 -25.40 -6.55 23.29
C ARG A 109 -25.10 -7.61 22.23
N GLY A 110 -24.63 -8.76 22.70
CA GLY A 110 -24.80 -10.07 22.04
C GLY A 110 -23.86 -10.39 20.89
N GLY A 111 -22.76 -11.08 21.18
CA GLY A 111 -22.16 -12.09 20.30
C GLY A 111 -21.49 -11.58 19.02
N GLY A 112 -20.31 -11.00 19.16
CA GLY A 112 -19.43 -10.60 18.07
C GLY A 112 -19.07 -9.12 18.14
N ASP A 113 -17.80 -8.79 17.98
CA ASP A 113 -17.31 -7.41 17.96
C ASP A 113 -17.86 -6.68 16.72
N GLU A 114 -18.92 -5.92 16.89
CA GLU A 114 -19.45 -5.05 15.84
C GLU A 114 -18.64 -3.78 15.77
N LEU A 115 -18.06 -3.54 14.61
CA LEU A 115 -17.41 -2.25 14.30
C LEU A 115 -18.40 -1.39 13.54
N GLU A 116 -18.64 -0.19 14.05
CA GLU A 116 -19.36 0.88 13.36
C GLU A 116 -18.36 1.87 12.79
N LEU A 117 -18.56 2.23 11.54
CA LEU A 117 -17.75 3.17 10.81
C LEU A 117 -18.57 4.42 10.51
N GLU A 118 -18.11 5.55 11.01
CA GLU A 118 -18.67 6.86 10.68
C GLU A 118 -17.92 7.45 9.48
N LEU A 119 -18.66 8.00 8.53
CA LEU A 119 -18.10 8.72 7.40
C LEU A 119 -18.54 10.19 7.48
N THR A 120 -17.57 11.09 7.46
CA THR A 120 -17.78 12.53 7.38
C THR A 120 -17.25 13.09 6.08
N ALA A 121 -17.84 14.20 5.58
CA ALA A 121 -17.33 14.90 4.41
C ALA A 121 -17.64 16.40 4.50
N PRO A 122 -16.79 17.27 3.90
CA PRO A 122 -17.00 18.72 3.96
C PRO A 122 -18.34 19.16 3.35
N GLY A 123 -19.12 19.94 4.12
CA GLY A 123 -20.42 20.45 3.68
C GLY A 123 -21.60 19.47 3.81
N MET A 124 -21.37 18.32 4.45
CA MET A 124 -22.48 17.42 4.84
C MET A 124 -22.89 17.71 6.29
N ASP A 125 -24.21 17.87 6.51
CA ASP A 125 -24.76 18.23 7.83
C ASP A 125 -24.72 17.08 8.84
N ALA A 126 -24.79 15.84 8.36
CA ALA A 126 -24.76 14.65 9.19
C ALA A 126 -23.77 13.60 8.64
N PRO A 127 -23.11 12.83 9.53
CA PRO A 127 -22.30 11.71 9.10
C PRO A 127 -23.16 10.54 8.60
N LEU A 128 -22.54 9.68 7.78
CA LEU A 128 -23.12 8.37 7.42
C LEU A 128 -22.50 7.30 8.33
N VAL A 129 -23.35 6.53 9.02
CA VAL A 129 -22.91 5.43 9.87
C VAL A 129 -23.09 4.11 9.14
N LEU A 130 -22.00 3.35 9.01
CA LEU A 130 -21.98 2.02 8.41
C LEU A 130 -21.75 0.96 9.49
N THR A 131 -22.50 -0.13 9.43
CA THR A 131 -22.34 -1.24 10.36
C THR A 131 -21.86 -2.49 9.62
N THR A 132 -21.01 -3.30 10.25
CA THR A 132 -20.55 -4.57 9.68
C THR A 132 -21.63 -5.67 9.76
N LYS A 133 -22.70 -5.45 10.52
CA LYS A 133 -23.78 -6.44 10.77
C LYS A 133 -24.72 -6.71 9.60
N HIS A 134 -25.02 -5.68 8.82
CA HIS A 134 -26.10 -5.76 7.83
C HIS A 134 -25.82 -6.73 6.67
N ALA A 135 -24.55 -7.00 6.35
CA ALA A 135 -24.18 -7.87 5.23
C ALA A 135 -24.57 -9.34 5.41
N LYS A 136 -24.59 -9.86 6.66
CA LYS A 136 -24.88 -11.28 6.91
C LYS A 136 -26.37 -11.65 6.74
N ARG A 137 -27.28 -10.69 6.78
CA ARG A 137 -28.73 -10.95 6.82
C ARG A 137 -29.47 -10.68 5.50
N SER A 138 -28.93 -9.90 4.58
CA SER A 138 -29.67 -9.54 3.38
C SER A 138 -29.27 -10.38 2.17
N LYS A 139 -29.96 -11.48 1.94
CA LYS A 139 -29.98 -12.16 0.64
C LYS A 139 -30.65 -11.28 -0.46
N THR A 140 -31.35 -10.22 -0.06
CA THR A 140 -32.21 -9.40 -0.93
C THR A 140 -31.47 -8.23 -1.60
N ASN A 141 -30.33 -7.77 -1.06
CA ASN A 141 -29.60 -6.61 -1.59
C ASN A 141 -28.30 -6.99 -2.30
N ARG A 142 -28.21 -8.19 -2.85
CA ARG A 142 -27.04 -8.62 -3.62
C ARG A 142 -27.05 -7.99 -4.99
N VAL A 143 -25.90 -7.47 -5.38
CA VAL A 143 -25.66 -6.86 -6.69
C VAL A 143 -24.35 -7.37 -7.27
N VAL A 144 -24.27 -7.45 -8.58
CA VAL A 144 -23.01 -7.71 -9.29
C VAL A 144 -22.45 -6.35 -9.68
N VAL A 145 -21.23 -6.05 -9.22
CA VAL A 145 -20.56 -4.78 -9.49
C VAL A 145 -19.29 -5.00 -10.31
N LYS A 146 -18.88 -3.99 -11.05
CA LYS A 146 -17.72 -4.06 -11.90
C LYS A 146 -16.54 -3.29 -11.31
N VAL A 147 -15.44 -3.98 -11.10
CA VAL A 147 -14.16 -3.41 -10.64
C VAL A 147 -13.11 -3.68 -11.70
N TRP A 148 -12.75 -2.65 -12.47
CA TRP A 148 -11.95 -2.79 -13.70
C TRP A 148 -12.66 -3.72 -14.70
N ASP A 149 -12.04 -4.85 -15.03
CA ASP A 149 -12.57 -5.85 -15.94
C ASP A 149 -13.26 -7.02 -15.19
N ASP A 150 -13.27 -6.98 -13.86
CA ASP A 150 -13.80 -8.07 -13.03
C ASP A 150 -15.23 -7.76 -12.56
N GLU A 151 -16.13 -8.74 -12.68
CA GLU A 151 -17.46 -8.71 -12.09
C GLU A 151 -17.44 -9.44 -10.74
N ILE A 152 -17.92 -8.80 -9.69
CA ILE A 152 -17.92 -9.32 -8.33
C ILE A 152 -19.25 -9.16 -7.62
N ASN A 153 -19.61 -10.17 -6.84
CA ASN A 153 -20.76 -10.09 -5.95
C ASN A 153 -20.46 -9.14 -4.78
N ALA A 154 -21.42 -8.26 -4.52
CA ALA A 154 -21.40 -7.29 -3.42
C ALA A 154 -22.77 -7.18 -2.78
N VAL A 155 -22.84 -6.48 -1.66
CA VAL A 155 -24.09 -6.11 -1.01
C VAL A 155 -24.28 -4.61 -1.11
N ASP A 156 -25.42 -4.18 -1.61
CA ASP A 156 -25.85 -2.79 -1.57
C ASP A 156 -26.17 -2.39 -0.12
N VAL A 157 -25.58 -1.30 0.34
CA VAL A 157 -25.70 -0.83 1.72
C VAL A 157 -27.08 -0.24 2.01
N GLY A 158 -27.78 0.23 0.97
CA GLY A 158 -29.14 0.76 1.05
C GLY A 158 -29.27 2.23 0.64
N ASP A 159 -30.52 2.71 0.67
CA ASP A 159 -30.88 4.01 0.09
C ASP A 159 -30.35 5.20 0.89
N ASP A 160 -30.26 5.11 2.22
CA ASP A 160 -29.69 6.19 3.05
C ASP A 160 -28.23 6.45 2.69
N ALA A 161 -27.44 5.38 2.50
CA ALA A 161 -26.05 5.48 2.08
C ALA A 161 -25.93 6.01 0.64
N ALA A 162 -26.81 5.57 -0.26
CA ALA A 162 -26.87 6.06 -1.63
C ALA A 162 -27.23 7.56 -1.68
N TYR A 163 -28.22 8.00 -0.91
CA TYR A 163 -28.60 9.40 -0.80
C TYR A 163 -27.45 10.28 -0.29
N TRP A 164 -26.79 9.87 0.79
CA TRP A 164 -25.66 10.60 1.37
C TRP A 164 -24.51 10.74 0.36
N MET A 165 -24.14 9.64 -0.30
CA MET A 165 -23.07 9.63 -1.30
C MET A 165 -23.43 10.44 -2.54
N THR A 166 -24.65 10.32 -3.05
CA THR A 166 -25.15 11.10 -4.19
C THR A 166 -25.14 12.59 -3.90
N THR A 167 -25.62 12.99 -2.71
CA THR A 167 -25.63 14.38 -2.26
C THR A 167 -24.21 14.95 -2.21
N PHE A 168 -23.28 14.23 -1.59
CA PHE A 168 -21.91 14.69 -1.49
C PHE A 168 -21.19 14.69 -2.85
N LEU A 169 -21.33 13.65 -3.66
CA LEU A 169 -20.58 13.52 -4.90
C LEU A 169 -21.20 14.29 -6.08
N GLY A 170 -22.48 14.68 -5.98
CA GLY A 170 -23.21 15.34 -7.06
C GLY A 170 -23.45 14.44 -8.28
N ARG A 171 -23.56 13.13 -8.06
CA ARG A 171 -23.78 12.10 -9.07
C ARG A 171 -24.57 10.96 -8.45
N GLU A 172 -25.51 10.40 -9.20
CA GLU A 172 -26.27 9.22 -8.80
C GLU A 172 -25.35 8.02 -8.60
N VAL A 173 -25.21 7.57 -7.35
CA VAL A 173 -24.32 6.48 -6.97
C VAL A 173 -24.94 5.59 -5.89
N ARG A 174 -24.39 4.40 -5.74
CA ARG A 174 -24.71 3.51 -4.64
C ARG A 174 -23.42 3.14 -3.87
N LEU A 175 -23.58 2.80 -2.59
CA LEU A 175 -22.51 2.29 -1.76
C LEU A 175 -22.66 0.78 -1.64
N VAL A 176 -21.60 0.03 -1.93
CA VAL A 176 -21.62 -1.42 -1.85
C VAL A 176 -20.52 -1.95 -0.91
N ARG A 177 -20.78 -3.11 -0.31
CA ARG A 177 -19.85 -3.81 0.57
C ARG A 177 -19.41 -5.14 -0.04
N SER A 178 -18.13 -5.46 0.12
CA SER A 178 -17.52 -6.71 -0.33
C SER A 178 -18.04 -7.93 0.46
N LEU A 179 -18.25 -9.04 -0.23
CA LEU A 179 -18.57 -10.37 0.32
C LEU A 179 -17.34 -11.28 0.41
N ALA A 180 -16.14 -10.72 0.34
CA ALA A 180 -14.88 -11.47 0.19
C ALA A 180 -14.61 -12.53 1.27
N ARG A 181 -15.25 -12.44 2.44
CA ARG A 181 -15.10 -13.42 3.51
C ARG A 181 -16.11 -14.57 3.42
N GLU A 182 -17.25 -14.31 2.82
CA GLU A 182 -18.37 -15.23 2.75
C GLU A 182 -18.42 -15.98 1.43
N GLU A 183 -17.87 -15.39 0.37
CA GLU A 183 -17.93 -15.90 -0.99
C GLU A 183 -16.63 -15.61 -1.75
N HIS A 184 -16.40 -16.34 -2.83
CA HIS A 184 -15.30 -16.06 -3.74
C HIS A 184 -15.41 -14.62 -4.26
N CYS A 185 -14.38 -13.83 -3.96
CA CYS A 185 -14.20 -12.50 -4.47
C CYS A 185 -13.35 -12.52 -5.73
N ARG A 186 -12.78 -11.38 -6.01
CA ARG A 186 -11.93 -11.11 -7.14
C ARG A 186 -10.61 -11.87 -7.05
N PRO A 187 -10.38 -12.92 -7.87
CA PRO A 187 -9.11 -13.65 -7.88
C PRO A 187 -8.01 -12.76 -8.44
N LEU A 188 -6.82 -12.81 -7.82
CA LEU A 188 -5.64 -12.19 -8.40
C LEU A 188 -5.13 -13.05 -9.55
N PRO A 189 -4.75 -12.46 -10.70
CA PRO A 189 -4.21 -13.23 -11.83
C PRO A 189 -2.99 -14.06 -11.43
N VAL A 190 -2.96 -15.34 -11.75
CA VAL A 190 -1.88 -16.30 -11.45
C VAL A 190 -0.51 -15.76 -11.87
N LYS A 191 -0.42 -15.10 -13.04
CA LYS A 191 0.81 -14.45 -13.52
C LYS A 191 1.37 -13.37 -12.59
N TRP A 192 0.57 -12.87 -11.63
CA TRP A 192 0.98 -11.84 -10.67
C TRP A 192 1.33 -12.43 -9.31
N VAL A 193 0.87 -13.63 -9.02
CA VAL A 193 1.08 -14.34 -7.75
C VAL A 193 2.08 -15.48 -7.87
N GLY A 194 2.26 -16.06 -9.08
CA GLY A 194 3.19 -17.15 -9.35
C GLY A 194 4.63 -16.81 -8.99
N ASP A 195 5.11 -15.61 -9.35
CA ASP A 195 6.43 -15.09 -8.96
C ASP A 195 6.59 -14.94 -7.43
N ALA A 196 5.50 -14.94 -6.67
CA ALA A 196 5.49 -14.84 -5.22
C ALA A 196 5.53 -16.22 -4.53
N GLY A 197 5.51 -17.32 -5.28
CA GLY A 197 5.36 -18.67 -4.73
C GLY A 197 3.99 -18.92 -4.10
N LEU A 198 3.02 -18.07 -4.43
CA LEU A 198 1.63 -18.15 -4.03
C LEU A 198 0.83 -18.66 -5.23
N GLU A 199 1.29 -19.77 -5.82
CA GLU A 199 0.49 -20.50 -6.78
C GLU A 199 -0.74 -21.00 -6.01
N GLY A 200 -1.80 -20.19 -6.05
CA GLY A 200 -3.10 -20.65 -5.61
C GLY A 200 -3.38 -21.96 -6.35
N LYS A 201 -3.77 -22.99 -5.65
CA LYS A 201 -4.35 -24.18 -6.27
C LYS A 201 -5.46 -23.65 -7.17
N ASP A 202 -5.62 -24.20 -8.36
CA ASP A 202 -6.60 -23.73 -9.35
C ASP A 202 -8.00 -23.51 -8.75
N ASP A 203 -8.32 -24.24 -7.69
CA ASP A 203 -9.60 -24.16 -6.96
C ASP A 203 -9.62 -23.10 -5.84
N ASP A 204 -8.51 -22.42 -5.54
CA ASP A 204 -8.37 -21.54 -4.40
C ASP A 204 -7.38 -20.37 -4.63
N PRO A 205 -7.71 -19.44 -5.54
CA PRO A 205 -6.84 -18.34 -5.90
C PRO A 205 -6.67 -17.33 -4.74
N VAL A 206 -5.51 -16.66 -4.69
CA VAL A 206 -5.35 -15.47 -3.84
C VAL A 206 -6.35 -14.41 -4.29
N GLN A 207 -7.06 -13.82 -3.34
CA GLN A 207 -8.18 -12.92 -3.61
C GLN A 207 -7.91 -11.50 -3.09
N ALA A 208 -8.66 -10.55 -3.63
CA ALA A 208 -8.70 -9.18 -3.14
C ALA A 208 -10.16 -8.73 -2.94
N ARG A 209 -10.38 -7.78 -2.02
CA ARG A 209 -11.63 -7.04 -1.92
C ARG A 209 -11.70 -6.01 -3.07
N PHE A 210 -12.05 -4.78 -2.76
CA PHE A 210 -12.05 -3.67 -3.73
C PHE A 210 -10.69 -2.97 -3.89
N GLN A 211 -9.55 -3.58 -3.46
CA GLN A 211 -8.22 -3.06 -3.77
C GLN A 211 -8.00 -3.00 -5.29
N ASP A 212 -7.08 -2.15 -5.76
CA ASP A 212 -6.79 -2.04 -7.19
C ASP A 212 -6.10 -3.29 -7.74
N GLY A 213 -5.24 -3.94 -6.96
CA GLY A 213 -4.56 -5.16 -7.40
C GLY A 213 -4.13 -6.08 -6.26
N TYR A 214 -3.61 -5.55 -5.16
CA TYR A 214 -3.02 -6.36 -4.10
C TYR A 214 -3.53 -5.93 -2.73
N PRO A 215 -3.51 -6.86 -1.73
CA PRO A 215 -3.94 -6.57 -0.36
C PRO A 215 -3.18 -5.44 0.31
N PHE A 216 -1.87 -5.31 0.03
CA PHE A 216 -1.05 -4.29 0.68
C PHE A 216 -0.17 -3.55 -0.31
N LEU A 217 -0.03 -2.25 -0.06
CA LEU A 217 0.98 -1.39 -0.66
C LEU A 217 1.99 -0.97 0.41
N LEU A 218 3.25 -1.34 0.21
CA LEU A 218 4.39 -0.92 1.02
C LEU A 218 5.14 0.21 0.33
N THR A 219 5.55 1.22 1.10
CA THR A 219 6.42 2.31 0.65
C THR A 219 7.49 2.59 1.69
N THR A 220 8.52 3.36 1.32
CA THR A 220 9.52 3.80 2.28
C THR A 220 9.55 5.31 2.41
N HIS A 221 9.84 5.78 3.63
CA HIS A 221 9.97 7.21 3.88
C HIS A 221 11.17 7.83 3.15
N SER A 222 12.24 7.06 2.94
CA SER A 222 13.42 7.47 2.17
C SER A 222 13.09 7.73 0.70
N SER A 223 12.22 6.90 0.09
CA SER A 223 11.76 7.09 -1.29
C SER A 223 10.90 8.34 -1.44
N LEU A 224 10.03 8.62 -0.46
CA LEU A 224 9.27 9.88 -0.45
C LEU A 224 10.19 11.11 -0.30
N ARG A 225 11.19 11.05 0.57
CA ARG A 225 12.15 12.15 0.74
C ARG A 225 12.90 12.44 -0.56
N GLU A 226 13.33 11.40 -1.29
CA GLU A 226 14.01 11.59 -2.58
C GLU A 226 13.09 12.19 -3.63
N LEU A 227 11.85 11.73 -3.72
CA LEU A 227 10.85 12.34 -4.60
C LEU A 227 10.65 13.82 -4.27
N ASN A 228 10.45 14.16 -2.98
CA ASN A 228 10.24 15.53 -2.54
C ASN A 228 11.48 16.41 -2.75
N ARG A 229 12.69 15.87 -2.59
CA ARG A 229 13.93 16.56 -2.93
C ARG A 229 13.98 16.95 -4.42
N ARG A 230 13.56 16.04 -5.31
CA ARG A 230 13.49 16.30 -6.75
C ARG A 230 12.40 17.31 -7.11
N LEU A 231 11.24 17.22 -6.47
CA LEU A 231 10.16 18.21 -6.63
C LEU A 231 10.67 19.62 -6.24
N ALA A 232 11.29 19.74 -5.06
CA ALA A 232 11.85 21.03 -4.61
C ALA A 232 12.91 21.58 -5.55
N GLN A 233 13.80 20.74 -6.11
CA GLN A 233 14.78 21.15 -7.12
C GLN A 233 14.14 21.64 -8.42
N ALA A 234 12.94 21.18 -8.75
CA ALA A 234 12.16 21.63 -9.90
C ALA A 234 11.25 22.84 -9.59
N GLY A 235 11.27 23.36 -8.36
CA GLY A 235 10.39 24.44 -7.93
C GLY A 235 8.96 23.99 -7.58
N ASP A 236 8.71 22.68 -7.50
CA ASP A 236 7.41 22.12 -7.16
C ASP A 236 7.28 21.88 -5.64
N ALA A 237 6.05 21.92 -5.13
CA ALA A 237 5.76 21.65 -3.73
C ALA A 237 5.96 20.17 -3.35
N ALA A 238 6.40 19.94 -2.12
CA ALA A 238 6.48 18.59 -1.55
C ALA A 238 5.09 17.95 -1.42
N VAL A 239 5.03 16.63 -1.59
CA VAL A 239 3.79 15.87 -1.46
C VAL A 239 3.84 14.96 -0.22
N PRO A 240 2.71 14.79 0.50
CA PRO A 240 2.64 13.87 1.63
C PRO A 240 2.50 12.41 1.16
N MET A 241 2.88 11.45 2.03
CA MET A 241 2.76 10.01 1.77
C MET A 241 1.30 9.60 1.49
N ALA A 242 0.34 10.29 2.08
CA ALA A 242 -1.09 10.03 1.90
C ALA A 242 -1.54 10.01 0.42
N ARG A 243 -0.86 10.76 -0.47
CA ARG A 243 -1.16 10.75 -1.92
C ARG A 243 -0.95 9.38 -2.56
N PHE A 244 -0.07 8.56 -2.01
CA PHE A 244 0.22 7.21 -2.51
C PHE A 244 -0.67 6.13 -1.90
N ARG A 245 -1.42 6.45 -0.83
CA ARG A 245 -2.37 5.55 -0.17
C ARG A 245 -1.75 4.22 0.23
N ALA A 246 -0.50 4.29 0.72
CA ALA A 246 0.22 3.11 1.21
C ALA A 246 -0.44 2.54 2.48
N ASN A 247 -0.46 1.21 2.61
CA ASN A 247 -0.90 0.53 3.82
C ASN A 247 0.21 0.50 4.88
N ILE A 248 1.45 0.30 4.44
CA ILE A 248 2.62 0.16 5.30
C ILE A 248 3.72 1.10 4.83
N VAL A 249 4.19 1.96 5.72
CA VAL A 249 5.32 2.85 5.45
C VAL A 249 6.50 2.40 6.30
N VAL A 250 7.61 2.07 5.67
CA VAL A 250 8.84 1.65 6.36
C VAL A 250 9.82 2.82 6.43
N SER A 251 10.57 2.91 7.53
CA SER A 251 11.68 3.82 7.71
C SER A 251 12.90 3.12 8.30
N GLY A 252 14.06 3.75 8.19
CA GLY A 252 15.30 3.28 8.79
C GLY A 252 16.42 4.31 8.64
N ASP A 253 17.40 4.26 9.55
CA ASP A 253 18.48 5.26 9.65
C ASP A 253 19.36 5.32 8.39
N VAL A 254 19.60 4.16 7.77
CA VAL A 254 20.47 4.02 6.59
C VAL A 254 19.72 3.40 5.39
N LEU A 255 18.40 3.57 5.35
CA LEU A 255 17.59 3.08 4.25
C LEU A 255 17.73 3.99 3.04
N ALA A 256 18.29 3.47 1.95
CA ALA A 256 18.41 4.20 0.70
C ALA A 256 17.03 4.39 0.03
N ALA A 257 16.89 5.46 -0.75
CA ALA A 257 15.69 5.66 -1.54
C ALA A 257 15.53 4.54 -2.58
N PHE A 258 14.31 4.04 -2.71
CA PHE A 258 13.91 2.96 -3.62
C PHE A 258 14.69 1.64 -3.39
N GLU A 259 15.19 1.44 -2.17
CA GLU A 259 15.86 0.18 -1.82
C GLU A 259 14.86 -0.98 -1.80
N GLU A 260 13.60 -0.69 -1.50
CA GLU A 260 12.49 -1.63 -1.56
C GLU A 260 12.28 -2.29 -2.92
N ASP A 261 12.82 -1.74 -3.99
CA ASP A 261 12.78 -2.37 -5.32
C ASP A 261 13.58 -3.67 -5.39
N GLY A 262 14.63 -3.77 -4.57
CA GLY A 262 15.48 -4.95 -4.48
C GLY A 262 15.04 -5.98 -3.44
N TRP A 263 14.00 -5.71 -2.66
CA TRP A 263 13.50 -6.67 -1.70
C TRP A 263 12.69 -7.78 -2.38
N ASP A 264 12.87 -9.02 -1.93
CA ASP A 264 12.09 -10.17 -2.40
C ASP A 264 11.17 -10.70 -1.30
N THR A 265 11.72 -10.98 -0.12
CA THR A 265 10.99 -11.43 1.05
C THR A 265 11.42 -10.60 2.26
N ILE A 266 10.44 -10.13 3.01
CA ILE A 266 10.64 -9.38 4.25
C ILE A 266 9.87 -10.04 5.39
N THR A 267 10.28 -9.76 6.64
CA THR A 267 9.40 -9.96 7.79
C THR A 267 9.02 -8.62 8.40
N ILE A 268 7.80 -8.51 8.90
CA ILE A 268 7.31 -7.41 9.73
C ILE A 268 6.93 -8.03 11.07
N GLY A 269 7.69 -7.69 12.13
CA GLY A 269 7.69 -8.56 13.31
C GLY A 269 8.16 -9.95 12.92
N GLU A 270 7.34 -10.96 13.21
CA GLU A 270 7.57 -12.35 12.81
C GLU A 270 6.82 -12.77 11.53
N MET A 271 5.97 -11.89 11.01
CA MET A 271 5.13 -12.18 9.85
C MET A 271 5.92 -12.07 8.52
N PRO A 272 6.04 -13.14 7.74
CA PRO A 272 6.70 -13.10 6.44
C PRO A 272 5.78 -12.54 5.35
N PHE A 273 6.33 -11.63 4.55
CA PHE A 273 5.68 -11.03 3.39
C PHE A 273 6.54 -11.18 2.14
N LYS A 274 5.89 -11.40 1.02
CA LYS A 274 6.49 -11.46 -0.30
C LYS A 274 6.27 -10.13 -1.04
N ILE A 275 7.35 -9.58 -1.59
CA ILE A 275 7.28 -8.44 -2.51
C ILE A 275 6.96 -8.96 -3.90
N VAL A 276 5.79 -8.62 -4.41
CA VAL A 276 5.31 -9.16 -5.70
C VAL A 276 5.86 -8.35 -6.87
N LYS A 277 5.50 -7.07 -6.93
CA LYS A 277 5.94 -6.19 -8.02
C LYS A 277 5.89 -4.71 -7.62
N PRO A 278 6.65 -3.84 -8.31
CA PRO A 278 6.51 -2.40 -8.14
C PRO A 278 5.07 -1.94 -8.41
N CYS A 279 4.61 -0.95 -7.65
CA CYS A 279 3.28 -0.38 -7.83
C CYS A 279 3.30 0.70 -8.91
N ALA A 280 2.67 0.43 -10.04
CA ALA A 280 2.46 1.40 -11.10
C ALA A 280 1.54 2.53 -10.63
N ARG A 281 1.88 3.76 -10.96
CA ARG A 281 1.15 4.94 -10.49
C ARG A 281 0.37 5.60 -11.62
N CYS A 282 -0.92 5.72 -11.40
CA CYS A 282 -1.85 6.46 -12.27
C CYS A 282 -1.98 7.92 -11.83
N VAL A 283 -3.00 8.61 -12.31
CA VAL A 283 -3.31 10.01 -11.97
C VAL A 283 -3.74 10.22 -10.51
N LEU A 284 -4.10 9.18 -9.77
CA LEU A 284 -4.64 9.28 -8.40
C LEU A 284 -3.70 10.04 -7.43
N PRO A 285 -2.38 9.83 -7.38
CA PRO A 285 -1.48 10.58 -6.51
C PRO A 285 -1.42 12.10 -6.79
N THR A 286 -1.96 12.57 -7.90
CA THR A 286 -2.05 14.01 -8.18
C THR A 286 -3.18 14.70 -7.41
N THR A 287 -4.08 13.92 -6.78
CA THR A 287 -5.16 14.45 -5.96
C THR A 287 -4.66 14.76 -4.55
N ASP A 288 -4.84 15.98 -4.10
CA ASP A 288 -4.59 16.37 -2.72
C ASP A 288 -5.64 15.73 -1.80
N GLN A 289 -5.19 14.98 -0.80
CA GLN A 289 -6.08 14.17 0.05
C GLN A 289 -6.83 15.02 1.10
N VAL A 290 -6.40 16.27 1.33
CA VAL A 290 -7.05 17.19 2.27
C VAL A 290 -8.10 18.04 1.56
N THR A 291 -7.75 18.57 0.38
CA THR A 291 -8.62 19.48 -0.35
C THR A 291 -9.49 18.80 -1.41
N GLY A 292 -9.20 17.55 -1.76
CA GLY A 292 -9.86 16.84 -2.84
C GLY A 292 -9.60 17.45 -4.22
N LYS A 293 -8.61 18.33 -4.37
CA LYS A 293 -8.29 18.97 -5.64
C LYS A 293 -7.14 18.25 -6.35
N ARG A 294 -7.27 18.15 -7.67
CA ARG A 294 -6.18 17.61 -8.49
C ARG A 294 -5.15 18.69 -8.74
N ASP A 295 -3.89 18.32 -8.62
CA ASP A 295 -2.75 19.19 -8.96
C ASP A 295 -2.75 19.48 -10.47
N SER A 296 -2.79 20.76 -10.85
CA SER A 296 -2.86 21.20 -12.26
C SER A 296 -1.60 20.88 -13.05
N SER A 297 -0.44 20.81 -12.38
CA SER A 297 0.84 20.42 -12.98
C SER A 297 1.06 18.92 -13.04
N LEU A 298 0.07 18.13 -12.57
CA LEU A 298 0.09 16.66 -12.47
C LEU A 298 1.24 16.12 -11.60
N GLN A 299 1.68 16.88 -10.60
CA GLN A 299 2.64 16.35 -9.63
C GLN A 299 1.95 15.45 -8.60
N PRO A 300 2.62 14.41 -8.12
CA PRO A 300 4.01 13.99 -8.37
C PRO A 300 4.21 13.09 -9.61
N LEU A 301 3.16 12.78 -10.37
CA LEU A 301 3.21 11.84 -11.48
C LEU A 301 4.21 12.26 -12.57
N LYS A 302 4.22 13.57 -12.91
CA LYS A 302 5.15 14.15 -13.88
C LYS A 302 6.61 13.97 -13.43
N MET A 303 6.91 14.18 -12.14
CA MET A 303 8.25 13.96 -11.61
C MET A 303 8.61 12.47 -11.61
N LEU A 304 7.70 11.57 -11.19
CA LEU A 304 7.95 10.13 -11.20
C LEU A 304 8.25 9.62 -12.62
N ARG A 305 7.56 10.11 -13.63
CA ARG A 305 7.86 9.76 -15.03
C ARG A 305 9.28 10.11 -15.46
N ARG A 306 9.90 11.15 -14.89
CA ARG A 306 11.27 11.56 -15.24
C ARG A 306 12.34 10.61 -14.74
N PHE A 307 12.14 9.95 -13.59
CA PHE A 307 13.21 9.15 -12.97
C PHE A 307 12.78 7.78 -12.44
N ARG A 308 11.47 7.46 -12.51
CA ARG A 308 10.91 6.19 -12.05
C ARG A 308 10.08 5.52 -13.13
N GLN A 309 10.35 5.83 -14.38
CA GLN A 309 9.64 5.23 -15.51
C GLN A 309 10.28 3.90 -15.91
N MET A 310 9.45 2.92 -16.17
CA MET A 310 9.82 1.65 -16.79
C MET A 310 8.75 1.33 -17.83
N ARG A 311 9.13 1.26 -19.10
CA ARG A 311 8.20 1.22 -20.25
C ARG A 311 7.28 2.45 -20.23
N GLU A 312 5.97 2.24 -20.25
CA GLU A 312 4.95 3.33 -20.28
C GLU A 312 4.50 3.79 -18.90
N GLU A 313 4.84 3.06 -17.85
CA GLU A 313 4.39 3.29 -16.49
C GLU A 313 5.49 3.87 -15.61
N CYS A 314 5.10 4.63 -14.58
CA CYS A 314 6.00 5.06 -13.53
C CYS A 314 5.61 4.43 -12.20
N TYR A 315 6.61 4.24 -11.30
CA TYR A 315 6.47 3.39 -10.13
C TYR A 315 6.84 4.10 -8.83
N PHE A 316 6.06 3.81 -7.78
CA PHE A 316 6.37 4.23 -6.41
C PHE A 316 5.76 3.23 -5.43
N GLY A 317 6.61 2.59 -4.59
CA GLY A 317 6.21 1.56 -3.65
C GLY A 317 6.09 0.17 -4.26
N GLN A 318 5.82 -0.82 -3.41
CA GLN A 318 5.78 -2.24 -3.74
C GLN A 318 4.45 -2.85 -3.34
N ASN A 319 3.85 -3.62 -4.23
CA ASN A 319 2.74 -4.50 -3.89
C ASN A 319 3.27 -5.72 -3.14
N ILE A 320 2.69 -6.04 -2.01
CA ILE A 320 3.11 -7.16 -1.18
C ILE A 320 1.93 -8.04 -0.76
N LEU A 321 2.24 -9.30 -0.49
CA LEU A 321 1.30 -10.32 0.02
C LEU A 321 1.89 -10.98 1.26
N PRO A 322 1.08 -11.50 2.21
CA PRO A 322 1.55 -12.49 3.16
C PRO A 322 2.20 -13.66 2.42
N ALA A 323 3.31 -14.20 2.91
CA ALA A 323 3.87 -15.43 2.34
C ALA A 323 2.87 -16.58 2.45
N SER A 324 2.99 -17.63 1.61
CA SER A 324 1.99 -18.70 1.49
C SER A 324 1.58 -19.30 2.82
N GLU A 325 2.53 -19.66 3.67
CA GLU A 325 2.27 -20.25 4.98
C GLU A 325 1.47 -19.31 5.90
N LEU A 326 1.81 -18.01 5.90
CA LEU A 326 1.07 -17.00 6.66
C LEU A 326 -0.33 -16.78 6.07
N HIS A 327 -0.45 -16.73 4.76
CA HIS A 327 -1.72 -16.54 4.07
C HIS A 327 -2.69 -17.68 4.39
N ASP A 328 -2.23 -18.93 4.32
CA ASP A 328 -3.03 -20.12 4.63
C ASP A 328 -3.45 -20.13 6.11
N ALA A 329 -2.53 -19.83 7.02
CA ALA A 329 -2.83 -19.72 8.45
C ALA A 329 -3.92 -18.67 8.76
N LEU A 330 -3.82 -17.50 8.15
CA LEU A 330 -4.80 -16.41 8.32
C LEU A 330 -6.19 -16.81 7.77
N ARG A 331 -6.21 -17.59 6.68
CA ARG A 331 -7.43 -18.00 6.01
C ARG A 331 -8.25 -19.02 6.79
N VAL A 332 -7.60 -19.98 7.45
CA VAL A 332 -8.27 -21.00 8.26
C VAL A 332 -8.65 -20.53 9.66
N GLY A 333 -8.56 -19.23 9.94
CA GLY A 333 -8.92 -18.67 11.24
C GLY A 333 -7.80 -18.78 12.27
N GLY A 334 -6.55 -18.67 11.83
CA GLY A 334 -5.35 -18.59 12.68
C GLY A 334 -5.35 -17.42 13.67
N PRO A 335 -4.24 -17.18 14.36
CA PRO A 335 -4.14 -16.15 15.38
C PRO A 335 -4.42 -14.77 14.81
N THR A 336 -5.03 -13.89 15.60
CA THR A 336 -5.20 -12.48 15.26
C THR A 336 -3.84 -11.80 15.27
N LEU A 337 -3.30 -11.52 14.10
CA LEU A 337 -2.02 -10.84 13.92
C LEU A 337 -2.22 -9.35 13.67
N ARG A 338 -1.30 -8.53 14.17
CA ARG A 338 -1.37 -7.07 14.06
C ARG A 338 -0.02 -6.53 13.58
N ILE A 339 -0.06 -5.47 12.82
CA ILE A 339 1.11 -4.63 12.50
C ILE A 339 0.93 -3.30 13.22
N VAL A 340 1.97 -2.88 13.95
CA VAL A 340 1.98 -1.62 14.69
C VAL A 340 3.14 -0.74 14.24
N PRO A 341 3.02 0.60 14.32
CA PRO A 341 4.19 1.48 14.21
C PRO A 341 5.28 1.07 15.21
N GLY A 342 6.51 0.96 14.73
CA GLY A 342 7.65 0.47 15.53
C GLY A 342 8.01 -1.00 15.30
N ASP A 343 7.14 -1.81 14.72
CA ASP A 343 7.46 -3.19 14.40
C ASP A 343 8.73 -3.28 13.57
N PRO A 344 9.66 -4.21 13.92
CA PRO A 344 10.90 -4.38 13.18
C PRO A 344 10.62 -4.96 11.79
N VAL A 345 11.32 -4.42 10.78
CA VAL A 345 11.30 -4.94 9.42
C VAL A 345 12.67 -5.54 9.10
N LYS A 346 12.69 -6.79 8.61
CA LYS A 346 13.94 -7.45 8.17
C LYS A 346 13.80 -7.88 6.71
N VAL A 347 14.80 -7.59 5.91
CA VAL A 347 14.89 -8.11 4.54
C VAL A 347 15.54 -9.49 4.60
N VAL A 348 14.73 -10.52 4.33
CA VAL A 348 15.16 -11.93 4.41
C VAL A 348 15.80 -12.36 3.09
N LYS A 349 15.23 -11.94 1.97
CA LYS A 349 15.72 -12.29 0.63
C LYS A 349 15.71 -11.07 -0.27
N TRP A 350 16.74 -10.97 -1.11
CA TRP A 350 16.92 -9.93 -2.11
C TRP A 350 16.70 -10.46 -3.51
N ARG A 351 16.24 -9.60 -4.42
CA ARG A 351 16.15 -9.86 -5.85
C ARG A 351 16.93 -8.81 -6.64
N ALA A 352 17.19 -9.09 -7.92
CA ALA A 352 17.71 -8.08 -8.82
C ALA A 352 16.71 -6.90 -8.89
N ARG A 353 17.22 -5.68 -8.80
CA ARG A 353 16.35 -4.49 -8.95
C ARG A 353 15.83 -4.46 -10.38
N PRO A 354 14.53 -4.15 -10.58
CA PRO A 354 14.03 -3.90 -11.92
C PRO A 354 14.81 -2.74 -12.55
N ASN A 355 15.08 -2.82 -13.84
CA ASN A 355 15.71 -1.73 -14.62
C ASN A 355 14.74 -0.54 -14.69
N VAL A 356 14.62 0.20 -13.62
CA VAL A 356 13.96 1.49 -13.60
C VAL A 356 15.00 2.52 -14.02
N THR A 357 14.74 3.25 -15.08
CA THR A 357 15.64 4.32 -15.55
C THR A 357 15.79 5.34 -14.42
N ILE A 358 16.95 5.35 -13.75
CA ILE A 358 17.35 6.41 -12.83
C ILE A 358 18.08 7.42 -13.70
N ALA A 359 17.34 8.35 -14.30
CA ALA A 359 17.91 9.48 -15.02
C ALA A 359 18.33 10.58 -14.04
#